data_b55b0221b68f39561d52e8044429c781
#
_entry.id   b55b0221b68f39561d52e8044429c781
#
_cell.length_a   1.000
_cell.length_b   1.000
_cell.length_c   1.000
_cell.angle_alpha   90.00
_cell.angle_beta   90.00
_cell.angle_gamma   90.00
#
_symmetry.space_group_name_H-M   'P 1'
#
loop_
_entity.id
_entity.type
_entity.pdbx_description
1 polymer ?
#
loop_
_entity_poly.entity_id
_entity_poly.type
_entity_poly.pdbx_seq_one_letter_code
_entity_poly.pdbx_strand_id
1 'polypeptide(L)'
;TGVNIGAGEPGIFPGELTISYDTYYRWFKYISEMNCNSIRVYTTMRPQFYNALADFNKQADNPLYLFQGVWVNEEDIERLSDVYAENGKILEGFIDDATTLVDVIHGNATIEEKAGKASGTYTADVSHWFAGWILGIEWDPNLVVNTNTQHPDKASYDGTYLYTQAATPFEAFLCQVGDEVIKHE
;
A
#
# COMPACT_ATOMS: atom_id res chain seq x y z
N THR A 1 -15.25 2.47 12.45
CA THR A 1 -14.88 3.88 12.17
C THR A 1 -13.37 3.97 12.15
N GLY A 2 -12.80 4.69 11.17
CA GLY A 2 -11.36 4.77 10.96
C GLY A 2 -10.86 6.19 10.66
N VAL A 3 -9.53 6.34 10.72
CA VAL A 3 -8.81 7.58 10.44
C VAL A 3 -7.74 7.32 9.38
N ASN A 4 -7.65 8.22 8.40
CA ASN A 4 -6.53 8.24 7.46
C ASN A 4 -5.32 8.92 8.11
N ILE A 5 -4.16 8.30 8.03
CA ILE A 5 -2.88 8.84 8.52
C ILE A 5 -2.00 9.14 7.32
N GLY A 6 -1.61 10.40 7.19
CA GLY A 6 -0.65 10.84 6.17
C GLY A 6 0.80 10.59 6.57
N ALA A 7 1.72 10.88 5.64
CA ALA A 7 3.16 10.70 5.81
C ALA A 7 3.91 12.00 6.15
N GLY A 8 3.21 13.12 6.34
CA GLY A 8 3.80 14.43 6.60
C GLY A 8 3.27 15.11 7.85
N GLU A 9 4.04 16.07 8.36
CA GLU A 9 3.70 16.97 9.46
C GLU A 9 3.72 18.43 8.96
N PRO A 10 3.05 19.38 9.64
CA PRO A 10 3.14 20.78 9.26
C PRO A 10 4.57 21.31 9.17
N GLY A 11 4.93 21.87 8.03
CA GLY A 11 6.26 22.41 7.74
C GLY A 11 7.26 21.41 7.18
N ILE A 12 6.85 20.17 6.93
CA ILE A 12 7.67 19.08 6.37
C ILE A 12 7.00 18.55 5.11
N PHE A 13 7.77 18.29 4.06
CA PHE A 13 7.23 17.68 2.85
C PHE A 13 6.89 16.20 3.09
N PRO A 14 5.78 15.68 2.56
CA PRO A 14 5.37 14.27 2.75
C PRO A 14 6.45 13.25 2.38
N GLY A 15 7.25 13.51 1.33
CA GLY A 15 8.34 12.65 0.90
C GLY A 15 9.54 12.57 1.85
N GLU A 16 9.63 13.46 2.86
CA GLU A 16 10.70 13.41 3.89
C GLU A 16 10.44 12.34 4.96
N LEU A 17 9.16 11.95 5.15
CA LEU A 17 8.74 10.85 6.04
C LEU A 17 9.35 10.95 7.45
N THR A 18 9.36 12.14 8.05
CA THR A 18 10.10 12.44 9.28
C THR A 18 9.33 12.21 10.58
N ILE A 19 8.07 11.74 10.48
CA ILE A 19 7.21 11.52 11.65
C ILE A 19 7.86 10.51 12.60
N SER A 20 7.99 10.91 13.86
CA SER A 20 8.65 10.09 14.88
C SER A 20 7.74 8.97 15.42
N TYR A 21 8.38 7.95 16.02
CA TYR A 21 7.67 6.91 16.78
C TYR A 21 6.71 7.51 17.83
N ASP A 22 7.19 8.48 18.63
CA ASP A 22 6.40 9.08 19.71
C ASP A 22 5.17 9.85 19.18
N THR A 23 5.31 10.48 18.02
CA THR A 23 4.20 11.16 17.35
C THR A 23 3.14 10.16 16.89
N TYR A 24 3.54 9.06 16.21
CA TYR A 24 2.61 8.02 15.82
C TYR A 24 1.92 7.38 17.03
N TYR A 25 2.66 7.03 18.07
CA TYR A 25 2.11 6.42 19.28
C TYR A 25 1.08 7.33 19.96
N ARG A 26 1.35 8.64 20.03
CA ARG A 26 0.43 9.65 20.53
C ARG A 26 -0.83 9.74 19.67
N TRP A 27 -0.71 9.71 18.35
CA TRP A 27 -1.86 9.73 17.44
C TRP A 27 -2.72 8.48 17.59
N PHE A 28 -2.13 7.31 17.75
CA PHE A 28 -2.89 6.08 17.98
C PHE A 28 -3.71 6.16 19.27
N LYS A 29 -3.17 6.75 20.32
CA LYS A 29 -3.94 7.05 21.55
C LYS A 29 -5.15 7.94 21.27
N TYR A 30 -4.97 9.06 20.57
CA TYR A 30 -6.06 9.97 20.24
C TYR A 30 -7.14 9.30 19.36
N ILE A 31 -6.71 8.50 18.38
CA ILE A 31 -7.61 7.75 17.51
C ILE A 31 -8.44 6.74 18.31
N SER A 32 -7.80 6.03 19.22
CA SER A 32 -8.48 5.11 20.14
C SER A 32 -9.44 5.82 21.10
N GLU A 33 -9.06 6.97 21.66
CA GLU A 33 -9.90 7.80 22.53
C GLU A 33 -11.15 8.33 21.80
N MET A 34 -11.09 8.50 20.47
CA MET A 34 -12.25 8.80 19.63
C MET A 34 -13.15 7.59 19.37
N ASN A 35 -12.86 6.42 19.95
CA ASN A 35 -13.52 5.14 19.69
C ASN A 35 -13.42 4.69 18.21
N CYS A 36 -12.37 5.09 17.52
CA CYS A 36 -12.01 4.52 16.22
C CYS A 36 -11.25 3.21 16.44
N ASN A 37 -11.45 2.27 15.53
CA ASN A 37 -10.84 0.93 15.59
C ASN A 37 -10.05 0.57 14.33
N SER A 38 -9.87 1.51 13.42
CA SER A 38 -9.07 1.27 12.22
C SER A 38 -8.33 2.53 11.78
N ILE A 39 -7.21 2.29 11.14
CA ILE A 39 -6.39 3.30 10.50
C ILE A 39 -6.10 2.90 9.06
N ARG A 40 -5.93 3.89 8.19
CA ARG A 40 -5.50 3.68 6.81
C ARG A 40 -4.28 4.53 6.54
N VAL A 41 -3.27 3.93 5.91
CA VAL A 41 -2.13 4.63 5.31
C VAL A 41 -2.15 4.45 3.80
N TYR A 42 -1.60 5.41 3.07
CA TYR A 42 -1.68 5.47 1.60
C TYR A 42 -0.53 4.75 0.92
N THR A 43 0.60 4.65 1.60
CA THR A 43 1.86 4.11 1.08
C THR A 43 2.64 3.42 2.18
N THR A 44 3.81 2.87 1.82
CA THR A 44 4.77 2.36 2.80
C THR A 44 5.16 3.45 3.77
N MET A 45 5.02 3.17 5.06
CA MET A 45 5.48 4.05 6.13
C MET A 45 6.87 3.63 6.59
N ARG A 46 7.61 4.51 7.29
CA ARG A 46 8.90 4.13 7.88
C ARG A 46 8.72 3.13 9.04
N PRO A 47 9.76 2.37 9.42
CA PRO A 47 9.69 1.37 10.50
C PRO A 47 9.09 1.89 11.81
N GLN A 48 9.28 3.18 12.13
CA GLN A 48 8.76 3.82 13.33
C GLN A 48 7.22 3.74 13.43
N PHE A 49 6.52 3.80 12.30
CA PHE A 49 5.07 3.66 12.26
C PHE A 49 4.62 2.27 12.71
N TYR A 50 5.19 1.22 12.10
CA TYR A 50 4.82 -0.17 12.41
C TYR A 50 5.24 -0.55 13.83
N ASN A 51 6.41 -0.10 14.29
CA ASN A 51 6.86 -0.28 15.67
C ASN A 51 5.87 0.35 16.66
N ALA A 52 5.47 1.60 16.42
CA ALA A 52 4.52 2.30 17.28
C ALA A 52 3.13 1.62 17.28
N LEU A 53 2.67 1.14 16.12
CA LEU A 53 1.39 0.42 16.00
C LEU A 53 1.42 -0.90 16.76
N ALA A 54 2.47 -1.70 16.58
CA ALA A 54 2.64 -2.95 17.28
C ALA A 54 2.66 -2.75 18.81
N ASP A 55 3.43 -1.78 19.29
CA ASP A 55 3.57 -1.52 20.72
C ASP A 55 2.30 -0.92 21.33
N PHE A 56 1.57 -0.08 20.59
CA PHE A 56 0.27 0.43 21.00
C PHE A 56 -0.74 -0.73 21.10
N ASN A 57 -0.87 -1.53 20.05
CA ASN A 57 -1.88 -2.59 19.98
C ASN A 57 -1.65 -3.72 21.00
N LYS A 58 -0.39 -4.03 21.35
CA LYS A 58 -0.07 -5.00 22.41
C LYS A 58 -0.62 -4.60 23.79
N GLN A 59 -0.84 -3.30 24.01
CA GLN A 59 -1.29 -2.75 25.30
C GLN A 59 -2.74 -2.27 25.29
N ALA A 60 -3.34 -2.16 24.11
CA ALA A 60 -4.68 -1.62 23.93
C ALA A 60 -5.76 -2.67 24.17
N ASP A 61 -6.78 -2.33 24.96
CA ASP A 61 -7.99 -3.16 25.08
C ASP A 61 -8.77 -3.25 23.75
N ASN A 62 -8.69 -2.20 22.93
CA ASN A 62 -9.28 -2.12 21.60
C ASN A 62 -8.19 -1.75 20.59
N PRO A 63 -7.59 -2.72 19.89
CA PRO A 63 -6.51 -2.49 18.94
C PRO A 63 -7.01 -1.73 17.69
N LEU A 64 -6.09 -1.05 17.03
CA LEU A 64 -6.32 -0.39 15.75
C LEU A 64 -5.95 -1.33 14.60
N TYR A 65 -6.90 -1.62 13.73
CA TYR A 65 -6.69 -2.43 12.54
C TYR A 65 -6.19 -1.58 11.38
N LEU A 66 -5.20 -2.10 10.66
CA LEU A 66 -4.50 -1.40 9.59
C LEU A 66 -5.08 -1.76 8.21
N PHE A 67 -5.49 -0.75 7.45
CA PHE A 67 -5.64 -0.81 5.99
C PHE A 67 -4.39 -0.22 5.36
N GLN A 68 -3.64 -1.05 4.64
CA GLN A 68 -2.38 -0.66 4.01
C GLN A 68 -2.58 -0.33 2.54
N GLY A 69 -2.30 0.91 2.16
CA GLY A 69 -2.26 1.33 0.78
C GLY A 69 -0.94 0.97 0.10
N VAL A 70 -1.02 0.61 -1.16
CA VAL A 70 0.11 0.42 -2.06
C VAL A 70 0.07 1.54 -3.09
N TRP A 71 1.03 2.46 -3.03
CA TRP A 71 1.11 3.59 -3.96
C TRP A 71 1.77 3.16 -5.27
N VAL A 72 1.27 3.67 -6.38
CA VAL A 72 1.87 3.42 -7.70
C VAL A 72 2.78 4.58 -8.07
N ASN A 73 3.83 4.31 -8.85
CA ASN A 73 4.76 5.34 -9.31
C ASN A 73 4.07 6.31 -10.26
N GLU A 74 3.83 7.55 -9.80
CA GLU A 74 3.12 8.59 -10.55
C GLU A 74 3.89 9.03 -11.81
N GLU A 75 5.21 9.12 -11.75
CA GLU A 75 6.03 9.51 -12.91
C GLU A 75 5.86 8.51 -14.07
N ASP A 76 5.81 7.21 -13.76
CA ASP A 76 5.56 6.18 -14.77
C ASP A 76 4.11 6.21 -15.27
N ILE A 77 3.13 6.50 -14.39
CA ILE A 77 1.73 6.68 -14.79
C ILE A 77 1.60 7.84 -15.78
N GLU A 78 2.14 9.01 -15.45
CA GLU A 78 2.08 10.20 -16.31
C GLU A 78 2.79 10.00 -17.63
N ARG A 79 3.97 9.37 -17.60
CA ARG A 79 4.81 9.17 -18.80
C ARG A 79 4.26 8.09 -19.74
N LEU A 80 3.80 6.97 -19.21
CA LEU A 80 3.40 5.81 -20.00
C LEU A 80 1.91 5.79 -20.32
N SER A 81 1.08 6.25 -19.38
CA SER A 81 -0.39 6.27 -19.49
C SER A 81 -1.02 4.95 -19.98
N ASP A 82 -0.37 3.83 -19.64
CA ASP A 82 -0.76 2.47 -19.98
C ASP A 82 -0.02 1.49 -19.05
N VAL A 83 -0.75 0.65 -18.30
CA VAL A 83 -0.16 -0.25 -17.30
C VAL A 83 0.68 -1.39 -17.90
N TYR A 84 0.49 -1.69 -19.17
CA TYR A 84 1.24 -2.73 -19.89
C TYR A 84 2.36 -2.19 -20.78
N ALA A 85 2.54 -0.86 -20.86
CA ALA A 85 3.61 -0.24 -21.62
C ALA A 85 5.00 -0.67 -21.13
N GLU A 86 5.99 -0.59 -22.00
CA GLU A 86 7.39 -0.96 -21.72
C GLU A 86 7.50 -2.36 -21.09
N ASN A 87 6.82 -3.35 -21.68
CA ASN A 87 6.76 -4.74 -21.19
C ASN A 87 6.14 -4.88 -19.80
N GLY A 88 5.22 -4.01 -19.42
CA GLY A 88 4.51 -4.08 -18.15
C GLY A 88 5.27 -3.44 -16.99
N LYS A 89 6.08 -2.42 -17.24
CA LYS A 89 6.87 -1.74 -16.21
C LYS A 89 6.08 -1.29 -14.99
N ILE A 90 4.87 -0.72 -15.20
CA ILE A 90 3.98 -0.31 -14.12
C ILE A 90 3.48 -1.54 -13.35
N LEU A 91 3.08 -2.60 -14.06
CA LEU A 91 2.60 -3.84 -13.47
C LEU A 91 3.68 -4.49 -12.59
N GLU A 92 4.89 -4.69 -13.13
CA GLU A 92 5.99 -5.31 -12.39
C GLU A 92 6.39 -4.49 -11.16
N GLY A 93 6.56 -3.18 -11.32
CA GLY A 93 6.90 -2.30 -10.20
C GLY A 93 5.83 -2.26 -9.12
N PHE A 94 4.55 -2.36 -9.51
CA PHE A 94 3.45 -2.37 -8.56
C PHE A 94 3.34 -3.71 -7.80
N ILE A 95 3.63 -4.83 -8.47
CA ILE A 95 3.73 -6.15 -7.82
C ILE A 95 4.90 -6.15 -6.83
N ASP A 96 6.08 -5.64 -7.22
CA ASP A 96 7.26 -5.57 -6.35
C ASP A 96 7.00 -4.72 -5.10
N ASP A 97 6.39 -3.54 -5.26
CA ASP A 97 6.04 -2.67 -4.13
C ASP A 97 4.97 -3.34 -3.23
N ALA A 98 3.99 -4.04 -3.80
CA ALA A 98 2.93 -4.72 -3.05
C ALA A 98 3.45 -5.93 -2.26
N THR A 99 4.27 -6.78 -2.88
CA THR A 99 4.85 -7.96 -2.21
C THR A 99 5.89 -7.56 -1.16
N THR A 100 6.67 -6.50 -1.40
CA THR A 100 7.55 -5.92 -0.38
C THR A 100 6.74 -5.46 0.85
N LEU A 101 5.55 -4.89 0.64
CA LEU A 101 4.68 -4.49 1.74
C LEU A 101 4.11 -5.66 2.53
N VAL A 102 3.91 -6.83 1.92
CA VAL A 102 3.60 -8.06 2.66
C VAL A 102 4.71 -8.36 3.67
N ASP A 103 5.97 -8.37 3.22
CA ASP A 103 7.12 -8.58 4.11
C ASP A 103 7.23 -7.51 5.21
N VAL A 104 6.90 -6.26 4.89
CA VAL A 104 6.84 -5.16 5.88
C VAL A 104 5.79 -5.43 6.96
N ILE A 105 4.58 -5.87 6.59
CA ILE A 105 3.49 -6.18 7.53
C ILE A 105 3.87 -7.33 8.46
N HIS A 106 4.64 -8.29 7.98
CA HIS A 106 5.18 -9.41 8.77
C HIS A 106 6.47 -9.07 9.54
N GLY A 107 6.99 -7.85 9.42
CA GLY A 107 8.24 -7.44 10.10
C GLY A 107 9.49 -8.16 9.58
N ASN A 108 9.53 -8.48 8.31
CA ASN A 108 10.61 -9.25 7.66
C ASN A 108 11.13 -8.56 6.39
N ALA A 109 11.28 -7.23 6.41
CA ALA A 109 11.75 -6.49 5.26
C ALA A 109 12.95 -5.60 5.59
N THR A 110 13.81 -5.40 4.60
CA THR A 110 14.80 -4.32 4.59
C THR A 110 14.71 -3.59 3.25
N ILE A 111 14.34 -2.31 3.31
CA ILE A 111 14.21 -1.45 2.14
C ILE A 111 15.39 -0.48 2.11
N GLU A 112 16.15 -0.50 1.03
CA GLU A 112 17.28 0.40 0.83
C GLU A 112 16.83 1.86 0.72
N GLU A 113 17.71 2.77 1.11
CA GLU A 113 17.42 4.20 1.08
C GLU A 113 17.24 4.70 -0.37
N LYS A 114 16.08 5.29 -0.62
CA LYS A 114 15.73 5.91 -1.89
C LYS A 114 14.96 7.19 -1.63
N ALA A 115 15.33 8.26 -2.33
CA ALA A 115 14.66 9.55 -2.21
C ALA A 115 13.15 9.43 -2.44
N GLY A 116 12.35 10.02 -1.54
CA GLY A 116 10.89 10.01 -1.61
C GLY A 116 10.21 8.69 -1.25
N LYS A 117 10.97 7.63 -0.90
CA LYS A 117 10.41 6.35 -0.44
C LYS A 117 10.77 6.07 1.01
N ALA A 118 9.87 5.39 1.74
CA ALA A 118 10.18 4.88 3.07
C ALA A 118 11.24 3.79 2.98
N SER A 119 12.20 3.84 3.88
CA SER A 119 13.35 2.93 3.91
C SER A 119 13.70 2.53 5.35
N GLY A 120 14.46 1.46 5.50
CA GLY A 120 14.93 0.95 6.79
C GLY A 120 14.67 -0.54 6.96
N THR A 121 14.93 -1.05 8.16
CA THR A 121 14.68 -2.44 8.53
C THR A 121 13.38 -2.54 9.33
N TYR A 122 12.45 -3.34 8.84
CA TYR A 122 11.13 -3.58 9.40
C TYR A 122 11.16 -4.88 10.19
N THR A 123 10.93 -4.80 11.50
CA THR A 123 10.99 -5.95 12.42
C THR A 123 9.73 -6.12 13.27
N ALA A 124 8.80 -5.16 13.18
CA ALA A 124 7.53 -5.23 13.89
C ALA A 124 6.50 -5.98 13.06
N ASP A 125 6.11 -7.16 13.51
CA ASP A 125 4.99 -7.92 12.94
C ASP A 125 3.66 -7.28 13.38
N VAL A 126 2.92 -6.75 12.42
CA VAL A 126 1.58 -6.16 12.60
C VAL A 126 0.49 -6.95 11.88
N SER A 127 0.81 -8.13 11.33
CA SER A 127 -0.11 -8.97 10.57
C SER A 127 -1.37 -9.35 11.34
N HIS A 128 -1.28 -9.53 12.66
CA HIS A 128 -2.43 -9.81 13.51
C HIS A 128 -3.49 -8.69 13.54
N TRP A 129 -3.10 -7.48 13.18
CA TRP A 129 -3.99 -6.30 13.13
C TRP A 129 -4.15 -5.78 11.71
N PHE A 130 -3.75 -6.55 10.73
CA PHE A 130 -3.93 -6.21 9.33
C PHE A 130 -5.38 -6.48 8.91
N ALA A 131 -6.03 -5.49 8.29
CA ALA A 131 -7.42 -5.55 7.87
C ALA A 131 -7.59 -5.72 6.35
N GLY A 132 -6.66 -5.23 5.56
CA GLY A 132 -6.72 -5.38 4.10
C GLY A 132 -5.80 -4.45 3.33
N TRP A 133 -5.59 -4.81 2.07
CA TRP A 133 -4.84 -4.06 1.08
C TRP A 133 -5.73 -3.04 0.36
N ILE A 134 -5.16 -1.90 0.02
CA ILE A 134 -5.74 -0.96 -0.93
C ILE A 134 -4.75 -0.82 -2.08
N LEU A 135 -5.04 -1.51 -3.18
CA LEU A 135 -4.17 -1.60 -4.36
C LEU A 135 -4.35 -0.38 -5.25
N GLY A 136 -3.42 0.55 -5.13
CA GLY A 136 -3.44 1.84 -5.80
C GLY A 136 -4.43 2.84 -5.19
N ILE A 137 -4.31 4.08 -5.62
CA ILE A 137 -5.16 5.18 -5.18
C ILE A 137 -5.15 6.27 -6.27
N GLU A 138 -6.28 6.97 -6.41
CA GLU A 138 -6.39 8.10 -7.34
C GLU A 138 -5.93 7.79 -8.77
N TRP A 139 -6.35 6.62 -9.29
CA TRP A 139 -6.01 6.22 -10.65
C TRP A 139 -6.38 7.27 -11.68
N ASP A 140 -5.41 7.67 -12.52
CA ASP A 140 -5.66 8.60 -13.62
C ASP A 140 -6.68 8.01 -14.61
N PRO A 141 -7.79 8.72 -14.90
CA PRO A 141 -8.83 8.19 -15.80
C PRO A 141 -8.31 7.91 -17.22
N ASN A 142 -7.32 8.69 -17.70
CA ASN A 142 -6.74 8.48 -19.02
C ASN A 142 -5.91 7.20 -19.05
N LEU A 143 -5.15 6.90 -17.99
CA LEU A 143 -4.44 5.63 -17.85
C LEU A 143 -5.40 4.45 -18.00
N VAL A 144 -6.54 4.48 -17.29
CA VAL A 144 -7.55 3.42 -17.34
C VAL A 144 -8.14 3.27 -18.73
N VAL A 145 -8.57 4.39 -19.34
CA VAL A 145 -9.15 4.40 -20.69
C VAL A 145 -8.15 3.92 -21.74
N ASN A 146 -6.92 4.41 -21.69
CA ASN A 146 -5.87 4.04 -22.62
C ASN A 146 -5.50 2.55 -22.51
N THR A 147 -5.29 2.05 -21.29
CA THR A 147 -5.04 0.63 -21.04
C THR A 147 -6.15 -0.24 -21.63
N ASN A 148 -7.40 0.09 -21.33
CA ASN A 148 -8.55 -0.67 -21.84
C ASN A 148 -8.68 -0.63 -23.37
N THR A 149 -8.32 0.48 -23.98
CA THR A 149 -8.42 0.66 -25.44
C THR A 149 -7.28 -0.06 -26.19
N GLN A 150 -6.08 -0.01 -25.64
CA GLN A 150 -4.88 -0.54 -26.30
C GLN A 150 -4.72 -2.06 -26.16
N HIS A 151 -5.30 -2.64 -25.10
CA HIS A 151 -5.13 -4.06 -24.75
C HIS A 151 -6.44 -4.85 -24.62
N PRO A 152 -7.34 -4.81 -25.63
CA PRO A 152 -8.61 -5.52 -25.54
C PRO A 152 -8.43 -7.06 -25.38
N ASP A 153 -7.29 -7.59 -25.77
CA ASP A 153 -6.89 -8.98 -25.61
C ASP A 153 -6.52 -9.37 -24.15
N LYS A 154 -6.28 -8.38 -23.29
CA LYS A 154 -5.93 -8.58 -21.88
C LYS A 154 -7.14 -8.43 -20.92
N ALA A 155 -8.35 -8.59 -21.40
CA ALA A 155 -9.58 -8.43 -20.63
C ALA A 155 -9.92 -9.62 -19.72
N SER A 156 -8.95 -10.48 -19.44
CA SER A 156 -9.13 -11.61 -18.52
C SER A 156 -7.82 -11.96 -17.83
N TYR A 157 -7.94 -12.43 -16.60
CA TYR A 157 -6.85 -13.00 -15.80
C TYR A 157 -7.35 -14.26 -15.12
N ASP A 158 -6.55 -15.32 -15.14
CA ASP A 158 -6.84 -16.59 -14.47
C ASP A 158 -5.64 -16.98 -13.61
N GLY A 159 -5.65 -16.52 -12.37
CA GLY A 159 -4.58 -16.69 -11.40
C GLY A 159 -4.76 -17.92 -10.50
N THR A 160 -3.96 -17.99 -9.46
CA THR A 160 -4.01 -19.08 -8.48
C THR A 160 -5.15 -18.92 -7.49
N TYR A 161 -5.36 -17.72 -7.01
CA TYR A 161 -6.33 -17.38 -5.98
C TYR A 161 -7.44 -16.46 -6.50
N LEU A 162 -7.09 -15.59 -7.43
CA LEU A 162 -8.02 -14.63 -8.02
C LEU A 162 -8.13 -14.83 -9.52
N TYR A 163 -9.32 -14.58 -10.05
CA TYR A 163 -9.59 -14.57 -11.49
C TYR A 163 -10.61 -13.49 -11.83
N THR A 164 -10.64 -13.08 -13.09
CA THR A 164 -11.65 -12.16 -13.58
C THR A 164 -12.71 -12.86 -14.39
N GLN A 165 -13.92 -12.32 -14.40
CA GLN A 165 -15.00 -12.75 -15.25
C GLN A 165 -15.67 -11.52 -15.87
N ALA A 166 -15.67 -11.45 -17.22
CA ALA A 166 -16.20 -10.32 -17.97
C ALA A 166 -15.61 -8.95 -17.55
N ALA A 167 -14.28 -8.90 -17.41
CA ALA A 167 -13.54 -7.73 -16.95
C ALA A 167 -13.03 -6.86 -18.11
N THR A 168 -12.54 -5.69 -17.76
CA THR A 168 -11.70 -4.85 -18.63
C THR A 168 -10.22 -5.19 -18.43
N PRO A 169 -9.32 -4.81 -19.36
CA PRO A 169 -7.87 -4.98 -19.19
C PRO A 169 -7.31 -4.38 -17.89
N PHE A 170 -7.83 -3.23 -17.47
CA PHE A 170 -7.41 -2.59 -16.23
C PHE A 170 -7.89 -3.36 -14.98
N GLU A 171 -9.10 -3.93 -14.99
CA GLU A 171 -9.57 -4.80 -13.91
C GLU A 171 -8.78 -6.12 -13.85
N ALA A 172 -8.40 -6.68 -15.01
CA ALA A 172 -7.53 -7.85 -15.08
C ALA A 172 -6.13 -7.54 -14.49
N PHE A 173 -5.58 -6.36 -14.77
CA PHE A 173 -4.34 -5.86 -14.16
C PHE A 173 -4.45 -5.82 -12.62
N LEU A 174 -5.49 -5.20 -12.07
CA LEU A 174 -5.68 -5.16 -10.61
C LEU A 174 -5.86 -6.54 -10.00
N CYS A 175 -6.58 -7.43 -10.70
CA CYS A 175 -6.75 -8.82 -10.28
C CYS A 175 -5.40 -9.57 -10.23
N GLN A 176 -4.54 -9.37 -11.23
CA GLN A 176 -3.20 -9.96 -11.26
C GLN A 176 -2.34 -9.49 -10.09
N VAL A 177 -2.32 -8.19 -9.80
CA VAL A 177 -1.58 -7.65 -8.63
C VAL A 177 -2.10 -8.27 -7.33
N GLY A 178 -3.43 -8.33 -7.16
CA GLY A 178 -4.04 -8.95 -5.99
C GLY A 178 -3.71 -10.44 -5.84
N ASP A 179 -3.67 -11.20 -6.94
CA ASP A 179 -3.31 -12.61 -6.93
C ASP A 179 -1.84 -12.82 -6.52
N GLU A 180 -0.92 -11.99 -7.02
CA GLU A 180 0.50 -12.04 -6.63
C GLU A 180 0.72 -11.67 -5.16
N VAL A 181 -0.03 -10.69 -4.62
CA VAL A 181 -0.02 -10.38 -3.18
C VAL A 181 -0.43 -11.59 -2.35
N ILE A 182 -1.54 -12.27 -2.70
CA ILE A 182 -2.03 -13.45 -1.95
C ILE A 182 -1.07 -14.63 -2.09
N LYS A 183 -0.38 -14.80 -3.22
CA LYS A 183 0.64 -15.84 -3.39
C LYS A 183 1.87 -15.61 -2.51
N HIS A 184 2.21 -14.35 -2.27
CA HIS A 184 3.39 -13.97 -1.48
C HIS A 184 3.10 -14.06 0.02
N GLU A 185 1.83 -13.80 0.45
CA GLU A 185 1.35 -13.95 1.82
C GLU A 185 1.46 -15.41 2.32
#